data_cf7f8e45dc675cb50b48c744c211a7b0
#
_entry.id   cf7f8e45dc675cb50b48c744c211a7b0
#
_cell.length_a   1.000
_cell.length_b   1.000
_cell.length_c   1.000
_cell.angle_alpha   90.00
_cell.angle_beta   90.00
_cell.angle_gamma   90.00
#
_symmetry.space_group_name_H-M   'P 1'
#
loop_
_entity.id
_entity.type
_entity.pdbx_description
1 polymer ?
#
loop_
_entity_poly.entity_id
_entity_poly.type
_entity_poly.pdbx_seq_one_letter_code
_entity_poly.pdbx_strand_id
1 'polypeptide(L)'
;MTLPSDTAPGDDLAPDMRRFQRWLADAYAHHPPLDSVSLPEARLIAERVRAPLAQGGPAMVRTQDVQIPTAHGALGLRIHTPTAAPRHPALLYLHGGGWVFFSIATHDRVMRELAARAGRTVIGVDYARAPEARYPVAREQAVAAWRWAQAHAEEHGMDPDRIALGGDSAGANLALAAALVLRDAGERPDALLLNYGVYDDDDSTESYARFDGPAYNLGRDEMRGFWDRYLGQPRPPVDPLATPLKARLAGLPRCCLVVPECDVLRDDSLALAARLREAGVPVSLQRHPGAVHSFLEAISFSAAAESGLAQSSAWLRGDAAD
;
A
#
# COMPACT_ATOMS: atom_id res chain seq x y z
N MET A 1 -7.18 -11.19 -30.89
CA MET A 1 -6.01 -12.10 -30.85
C MET A 1 -4.79 -11.21 -31.00
N THR A 2 -4.31 -10.65 -29.86
CA THR A 2 -3.10 -9.84 -29.81
C THR A 2 -1.92 -10.80 -29.71
N LEU A 3 -0.97 -10.66 -30.62
CA LEU A 3 0.27 -11.42 -30.60
C LEU A 3 1.02 -11.11 -29.31
N PRO A 4 1.71 -12.07 -28.67
CA PRO A 4 2.63 -11.78 -27.56
C PRO A 4 3.68 -10.80 -28.07
N SER A 5 3.99 -9.78 -27.26
CA SER A 5 5.05 -8.83 -27.60
C SER A 5 6.39 -9.57 -27.60
N ASP A 6 7.14 -9.48 -28.71
CA ASP A 6 8.50 -10.04 -28.86
C ASP A 6 9.58 -9.32 -28.01
N THR A 7 9.16 -8.57 -26.97
CA THR A 7 10.06 -7.86 -26.06
C THR A 7 10.61 -8.80 -25.00
N ALA A 8 11.91 -8.75 -24.76
CA ALA A 8 12.52 -9.51 -23.68
C ALA A 8 11.97 -9.04 -22.30
N PRO A 9 11.92 -9.93 -21.28
CA PRO A 9 11.45 -9.55 -19.94
C PRO A 9 12.22 -8.33 -19.42
N GLY A 10 11.48 -7.28 -19.02
CA GLY A 10 12.05 -6.02 -18.52
C GLY A 10 12.31 -4.95 -19.57
N ASP A 11 12.13 -5.20 -20.86
CA ASP A 11 12.27 -4.17 -21.91
C ASP A 11 11.20 -3.08 -21.80
N ASP A 12 10.05 -3.42 -21.23
CA ASP A 12 8.94 -2.47 -20.95
C ASP A 12 9.27 -1.47 -19.84
N LEU A 13 10.32 -1.73 -19.05
CA LEU A 13 10.67 -0.90 -17.90
C LEU A 13 11.33 0.40 -18.32
N ALA A 14 11.00 1.49 -17.62
CA ALA A 14 11.77 2.72 -17.72
C ALA A 14 13.24 2.50 -17.31
N PRO A 15 14.19 3.23 -17.90
CA PRO A 15 15.62 3.01 -17.61
C PRO A 15 16.00 3.16 -16.14
N ASP A 16 15.36 4.05 -15.42
CA ASP A 16 15.52 4.25 -13.97
C ASP A 16 14.91 3.11 -13.14
N MET A 17 13.78 2.54 -13.58
CA MET A 17 13.23 1.34 -12.97
C MET A 17 14.12 0.13 -13.17
N ARG A 18 14.72 -0.05 -14.34
CA ARG A 18 15.74 -1.11 -14.55
C ARG A 18 16.95 -0.95 -13.62
N ARG A 19 17.38 0.28 -13.32
CA ARG A 19 18.44 0.52 -12.32
C ARG A 19 17.99 0.16 -10.92
N PHE A 20 16.77 0.51 -10.54
CA PHE A 20 16.20 0.16 -9.25
C PHE A 20 16.08 -1.37 -9.07
N GLN A 21 15.59 -2.07 -10.10
CA GLN A 21 15.50 -3.54 -10.08
C GLN A 21 16.86 -4.22 -9.94
N ARG A 22 17.86 -3.76 -10.68
CA ARG A 22 19.23 -4.29 -10.52
C ARG A 22 19.76 -4.05 -9.11
N TRP A 23 19.55 -2.85 -8.57
CA TRP A 23 19.97 -2.54 -7.21
C TRP A 23 19.32 -3.44 -6.18
N LEU A 24 18.01 -3.71 -6.30
CA LEU A 24 17.29 -4.64 -5.43
C LEU A 24 17.84 -6.08 -5.56
N ALA A 25 17.99 -6.56 -6.78
CA ALA A 25 18.51 -7.89 -7.03
C ALA A 25 19.93 -8.07 -6.45
N ASP A 26 20.79 -7.10 -6.66
CA ASP A 26 22.14 -7.08 -6.09
C ASP A 26 22.13 -7.06 -4.56
N ALA A 27 21.25 -6.26 -3.95
CA ALA A 27 21.11 -6.20 -2.50
C ALA A 27 20.64 -7.55 -1.91
N TYR A 28 19.64 -8.19 -2.53
CA TYR A 28 19.18 -9.52 -2.10
C TYR A 28 20.21 -10.61 -2.35
N ALA A 29 21.03 -10.53 -3.41
CA ALA A 29 22.08 -11.52 -3.73
C ALA A 29 23.17 -11.65 -2.64
N HIS A 30 23.30 -10.68 -1.73
CA HIS A 30 24.19 -10.74 -0.58
C HIS A 30 23.62 -11.56 0.60
N HIS A 31 22.40 -12.09 0.45
CA HIS A 31 21.70 -12.87 1.47
C HIS A 31 21.23 -14.22 0.94
N PRO A 32 20.98 -15.21 1.80
CA PRO A 32 20.29 -16.44 1.38
C PRO A 32 18.93 -16.12 0.74
N PRO A 33 18.46 -16.92 -0.22
CA PRO A 33 17.10 -16.80 -0.75
C PRO A 33 16.06 -16.84 0.36
N LEU A 34 15.04 -15.96 0.28
CA LEU A 34 14.06 -15.81 1.36
C LEU A 34 13.23 -17.06 1.64
N ASP A 35 13.06 -17.92 0.66
CA ASP A 35 12.36 -19.20 0.76
C ASP A 35 13.24 -20.33 1.35
N SER A 36 14.56 -20.12 1.43
CA SER A 36 15.52 -21.10 1.97
C SER A 36 15.78 -20.93 3.48
N VAL A 37 15.24 -19.88 4.09
CA VAL A 37 15.44 -19.55 5.51
C VAL A 37 14.11 -19.52 6.27
N SER A 38 14.19 -19.47 7.61
CA SER A 38 12.99 -19.30 8.43
C SER A 38 12.29 -17.95 8.14
N LEU A 39 10.95 -17.89 8.28
CA LEU A 39 10.20 -16.66 8.04
C LEU A 39 10.69 -15.46 8.90
N PRO A 40 11.01 -15.62 10.21
CA PRO A 40 11.61 -14.52 10.96
C PRO A 40 12.92 -14.01 10.37
N GLU A 41 13.78 -14.91 9.88
CA GLU A 41 15.03 -14.53 9.22
C GLU A 41 14.79 -13.87 7.86
N ALA A 42 13.87 -14.40 7.06
CA ALA A 42 13.47 -13.80 5.79
C ALA A 42 12.96 -12.36 5.98
N ARG A 43 12.18 -12.10 7.03
CA ARG A 43 11.74 -10.75 7.40
C ARG A 43 12.91 -9.83 7.75
N LEU A 44 13.87 -10.31 8.53
CA LEU A 44 15.06 -9.53 8.86
C LEU A 44 15.91 -9.20 7.65
N ILE A 45 16.04 -10.12 6.70
CA ILE A 45 16.73 -9.89 5.42
C ILE A 45 15.98 -8.81 4.64
N ALA A 46 14.67 -8.94 4.47
CA ALA A 46 13.85 -7.99 3.75
C ALA A 46 13.92 -6.58 4.36
N GLU A 47 13.85 -6.46 5.68
CA GLU A 47 14.02 -5.19 6.41
C GLU A 47 15.42 -4.58 6.13
N ARG A 48 16.48 -5.37 6.18
CA ARG A 48 17.86 -4.88 5.92
C ARG A 48 18.03 -4.41 4.50
N VAL A 49 17.50 -5.14 3.51
CA VAL A 49 17.57 -4.77 2.10
C VAL A 49 16.80 -3.48 1.83
N ARG A 50 15.65 -3.27 2.48
CA ARG A 50 14.82 -2.06 2.30
C ARG A 50 15.27 -0.87 3.15
N ALA A 51 16.04 -1.07 4.22
CA ALA A 51 16.49 0.01 5.11
C ALA A 51 17.14 1.21 4.40
N PRO A 52 18.01 1.04 3.36
CA PRO A 52 18.55 2.18 2.62
C PRO A 52 17.50 3.03 1.90
N LEU A 53 16.37 2.43 1.46
CA LEU A 53 15.28 3.15 0.78
C LEU A 53 14.51 4.06 1.74
N ALA A 54 14.48 3.71 3.03
CA ALA A 54 13.84 4.50 4.07
C ALA A 54 14.69 5.71 4.51
N GLN A 55 15.94 5.82 4.06
CA GLN A 55 16.84 6.92 4.42
C GLN A 55 16.55 8.21 3.62
N GLY A 56 16.93 9.35 4.20
CA GLY A 56 16.74 10.67 3.58
C GLY A 56 15.28 11.13 3.65
N GLY A 57 14.90 12.00 2.69
CA GLY A 57 13.55 12.59 2.63
C GLY A 57 13.36 13.76 3.61
N PRO A 58 12.14 14.32 3.67
CA PRO A 58 11.84 15.51 4.46
C PRO A 58 11.89 15.23 5.97
N ALA A 59 12.37 16.20 6.73
CA ALA A 59 12.24 16.21 8.18
C ALA A 59 10.80 16.56 8.57
N MET A 60 10.30 15.94 9.64
CA MET A 60 9.00 16.25 10.23
C MET A 60 9.15 17.24 11.38
N VAL A 61 8.14 18.07 11.62
CA VAL A 61 8.08 18.91 12.84
C VAL A 61 8.03 18.02 14.07
N ARG A 62 7.33 16.89 13.99
CA ARG A 62 7.27 15.89 15.04
C ARG A 62 7.10 14.49 14.45
N THR A 63 7.84 13.52 14.96
CA THR A 63 7.59 12.09 14.78
C THR A 63 7.38 11.48 16.17
N GLN A 64 6.32 10.71 16.34
CA GLN A 64 5.96 10.11 17.62
C GLN A 64 5.49 8.68 17.42
N ASP A 65 6.01 7.75 18.20
CA ASP A 65 5.52 6.38 18.26
C ASP A 65 4.55 6.25 19.45
N VAL A 66 3.38 5.66 19.22
CA VAL A 66 2.36 5.41 20.25
C VAL A 66 1.90 3.97 20.18
N GLN A 67 1.43 3.43 21.32
CA GLN A 67 0.80 2.13 21.41
C GLN A 67 -0.68 2.29 21.73
N ILE A 68 -1.55 1.68 20.97
CA ILE A 68 -2.99 1.73 21.21
C ILE A 68 -3.53 0.33 21.55
N PRO A 69 -4.52 0.21 22.44
CA PRO A 69 -5.15 -1.07 22.71
C PRO A 69 -6.10 -1.45 21.55
N THR A 70 -6.07 -2.73 21.16
CA THR A 70 -7.04 -3.32 20.21
C THR A 70 -7.55 -4.65 20.75
N ALA A 71 -8.58 -5.20 20.11
CA ALA A 71 -9.07 -6.55 20.42
C ALA A 71 -8.00 -7.64 20.21
N HIS A 72 -6.94 -7.33 19.45
CA HIS A 72 -5.83 -8.25 19.12
C HIS A 72 -4.52 -7.89 19.85
N GLY A 73 -4.61 -7.16 20.96
CA GLY A 73 -3.44 -6.69 21.72
C GLY A 73 -3.03 -5.26 21.36
N ALA A 74 -1.84 -4.86 21.82
CA ALA A 74 -1.31 -3.52 21.55
C ALA A 74 -0.92 -3.39 20.07
N LEU A 75 -1.25 -2.24 19.49
CA LEU A 75 -0.94 -1.90 18.10
C LEU A 75 -0.05 -0.66 18.07
N GLY A 76 1.11 -0.78 17.42
CA GLY A 76 2.04 0.34 17.21
C GLY A 76 1.57 1.27 16.11
N LEU A 77 1.64 2.57 16.38
CA LEU A 77 1.42 3.62 15.38
C LEU A 77 2.60 4.57 15.38
N ARG A 78 3.02 5.01 14.19
CA ARG A 78 4.00 6.10 14.02
C ARG A 78 3.34 7.30 13.39
N ILE A 79 3.38 8.44 14.07
CA ILE A 79 2.72 9.68 13.68
C ILE A 79 3.76 10.68 13.19
N HIS A 80 3.72 11.00 11.89
CA HIS A 80 4.54 12.00 11.24
C HIS A 80 3.76 13.29 11.04
N THR A 81 4.09 14.34 11.78
CA THR A 81 3.44 15.65 11.70
C THR A 81 4.32 16.62 10.90
N PRO A 82 3.90 17.04 9.70
CA PRO A 82 4.74 17.86 8.82
C PRO A 82 4.71 19.35 9.15
N THR A 83 3.70 19.82 9.88
CA THR A 83 3.46 21.26 10.19
C THR A 83 3.00 21.44 11.62
N ALA A 84 3.28 22.62 12.18
CA ALA A 84 2.75 23.03 13.49
C ALA A 84 1.35 23.69 13.40
N ALA A 85 0.77 23.82 12.20
CA ALA A 85 -0.57 24.37 12.04
C ALA A 85 -1.61 23.49 12.76
N PRO A 86 -2.62 24.09 13.40
CA PRO A 86 -3.71 23.34 14.03
C PRO A 86 -4.69 22.79 12.99
N ARG A 87 -5.39 21.70 13.33
CA ARG A 87 -6.49 21.11 12.55
C ARG A 87 -6.11 20.83 11.09
N HIS A 88 -4.94 20.20 10.88
CA HIS A 88 -4.54 19.75 9.55
C HIS A 88 -5.10 18.35 9.24
N PRO A 89 -5.33 18.03 7.97
CA PRO A 89 -5.85 16.71 7.58
C PRO A 89 -4.85 15.59 7.90
N ALA A 90 -5.34 14.35 7.99
CA ALA A 90 -4.48 13.19 8.24
C ALA A 90 -4.68 12.10 7.17
N LEU A 91 -3.70 11.18 7.11
CA LEU A 91 -3.73 9.95 6.31
C LEU A 91 -3.27 8.80 7.21
N LEU A 92 -4.14 7.84 7.46
CA LEU A 92 -3.75 6.58 8.06
C LEU A 92 -3.19 5.69 6.95
N TYR A 93 -1.93 5.28 7.09
CA TYR A 93 -1.18 4.56 6.06
C TYR A 93 -0.83 3.15 6.49
N LEU A 94 -1.18 2.18 5.66
CA LEU A 94 -0.93 0.76 5.84
C LEU A 94 0.15 0.32 4.84
N HIS A 95 1.28 -0.17 5.34
CA HIS A 95 2.40 -0.56 4.50
C HIS A 95 2.13 -1.83 3.70
N GLY A 96 2.86 -2.01 2.59
CA GLY A 96 2.86 -3.22 1.77
C GLY A 96 3.62 -4.38 2.38
N GLY A 97 3.89 -5.41 1.57
CA GLY A 97 4.65 -6.59 1.97
C GLY A 97 3.84 -7.88 2.07
N GLY A 98 2.76 -8.01 1.26
CA GLY A 98 1.96 -9.24 1.18
C GLY A 98 1.35 -9.67 2.51
N TRP A 99 1.05 -8.75 3.41
CA TRP A 99 0.61 -8.98 4.81
C TRP A 99 1.63 -9.74 5.68
N VAL A 100 2.80 -10.07 5.16
CA VAL A 100 3.80 -10.99 5.75
C VAL A 100 5.10 -10.28 6.08
N PHE A 101 5.56 -9.40 5.20
CA PHE A 101 6.86 -8.72 5.27
C PHE A 101 6.70 -7.23 5.59
N PHE A 102 7.84 -6.58 5.83
CA PHE A 102 8.00 -5.14 6.01
C PHE A 102 7.35 -4.59 7.29
N SER A 103 7.46 -3.30 7.48
CA SER A 103 7.01 -2.58 8.66
C SER A 103 6.84 -1.09 8.37
N ILE A 104 6.40 -0.33 9.37
CA ILE A 104 6.40 1.13 9.33
C ILE A 104 7.83 1.70 9.17
N ALA A 105 8.87 0.95 9.55
CA ALA A 105 10.25 1.41 9.40
C ALA A 105 10.72 1.35 7.94
N THR A 106 10.36 0.31 7.18
CA THR A 106 10.68 0.22 5.76
C THR A 106 9.97 1.27 4.92
N HIS A 107 8.78 1.69 5.33
CA HIS A 107 7.95 2.70 4.64
C HIS A 107 8.07 4.11 5.23
N ASP A 108 8.98 4.32 6.18
CA ASP A 108 9.14 5.60 6.91
C ASP A 108 9.33 6.79 5.96
N ARG A 109 10.18 6.65 4.94
CA ARG A 109 10.42 7.72 3.96
C ARG A 109 9.20 8.00 3.10
N VAL A 110 8.52 6.98 2.57
CA VAL A 110 7.30 7.15 1.77
C VAL A 110 6.24 7.92 2.57
N MET A 111 6.05 7.55 3.84
CA MET A 111 5.12 8.24 4.74
C MET A 111 5.51 9.70 4.99
N ARG A 112 6.80 10.00 5.22
CA ARG A 112 7.27 11.38 5.40
C ARG A 112 7.16 12.22 4.12
N GLU A 113 7.44 11.63 2.95
CA GLU A 113 7.24 12.30 1.65
C GLU A 113 5.76 12.64 1.43
N LEU A 114 4.85 11.70 1.68
CA LEU A 114 3.41 11.95 1.63
C LEU A 114 2.99 13.03 2.64
N ALA A 115 3.50 12.98 3.86
CA ALA A 115 3.19 13.96 4.90
C ALA A 115 3.59 15.37 4.48
N ALA A 116 4.85 15.56 4.07
CA ALA A 116 5.37 16.86 3.68
C ALA A 116 4.68 17.42 2.44
N ARG A 117 4.51 16.59 1.40
CA ARG A 117 3.95 17.01 0.11
C ARG A 117 2.45 17.26 0.17
N ALA A 118 1.71 16.46 0.94
CA ALA A 118 0.26 16.61 1.08
C ALA A 118 -0.15 17.58 2.20
N GLY A 119 0.79 17.99 3.06
CA GLY A 119 0.48 18.79 4.24
C GLY A 119 -0.45 18.06 5.22
N ARG A 120 -0.37 16.73 5.28
CA ARG A 120 -1.18 15.85 6.15
C ARG A 120 -0.32 15.20 7.21
N THR A 121 -0.85 15.06 8.41
CA THR A 121 -0.25 14.09 9.36
C THR A 121 -0.40 12.69 8.77
N VAL A 122 0.70 11.92 8.71
CA VAL A 122 0.64 10.52 8.28
C VAL A 122 0.82 9.62 9.49
N ILE A 123 -0.13 8.70 9.69
CA ILE A 123 -0.15 7.72 10.77
C ILE A 123 0.15 6.36 10.18
N GLY A 124 1.37 5.88 10.29
CA GLY A 124 1.75 4.53 9.89
C GLY A 124 1.26 3.50 10.90
N VAL A 125 0.68 2.42 10.43
CA VAL A 125 0.13 1.34 11.24
C VAL A 125 1.04 0.12 11.18
N ASP A 126 1.61 -0.29 12.30
CA ASP A 126 2.42 -1.51 12.43
C ASP A 126 1.52 -2.71 12.72
N TYR A 127 0.69 -3.05 11.75
CA TYR A 127 -0.30 -4.11 11.89
C TYR A 127 0.33 -5.51 12.05
N ALA A 128 -0.37 -6.39 12.74
CA ALA A 128 0.06 -7.77 12.97
C ALA A 128 0.10 -8.56 11.65
N ARG A 129 1.23 -9.22 11.39
CA ARG A 129 1.52 -9.90 10.11
C ARG A 129 1.14 -11.36 10.13
N ALA A 130 0.75 -11.88 8.98
CA ALA A 130 0.55 -13.30 8.75
C ALA A 130 1.91 -14.03 8.66
N PRO A 131 1.95 -15.33 8.95
CA PRO A 131 0.84 -16.24 9.34
C PRO A 131 0.48 -16.22 10.83
N GLU A 132 1.22 -15.47 11.67
CA GLU A 132 0.98 -15.40 13.11
C GLU A 132 -0.37 -14.75 13.41
N ALA A 133 -0.73 -13.73 12.62
CA ALA A 133 -2.02 -13.05 12.67
C ALA A 133 -2.66 -13.07 11.27
N ARG A 134 -3.46 -14.10 11.02
CA ARG A 134 -4.17 -14.27 9.74
C ARG A 134 -5.36 -13.32 9.63
N TYR A 135 -5.94 -13.25 8.43
CA TYR A 135 -7.21 -12.60 8.21
C TYR A 135 -8.25 -13.05 9.27
N PRO A 136 -9.02 -12.14 9.87
CA PRO A 136 -9.17 -10.72 9.56
C PRO A 136 -8.36 -9.74 10.43
N VAL A 137 -7.37 -10.19 11.21
CA VAL A 137 -6.72 -9.41 12.28
C VAL A 137 -6.18 -8.06 11.80
N ALA A 138 -5.37 -8.03 10.75
CA ALA A 138 -4.78 -6.77 10.24
C ALA A 138 -5.84 -5.77 9.77
N ARG A 139 -6.94 -6.23 9.14
CA ARG A 139 -8.07 -5.40 8.77
C ARG A 139 -8.77 -4.79 9.99
N GLU A 140 -8.99 -5.58 11.04
CA GLU A 140 -9.64 -5.12 12.28
C GLU A 140 -8.76 -4.12 13.02
N GLN A 141 -7.44 -4.32 12.99
CA GLN A 141 -6.48 -3.34 13.51
C GLN A 141 -6.48 -2.04 12.69
N ALA A 142 -6.63 -2.10 11.37
CA ALA A 142 -6.76 -0.90 10.53
C ALA A 142 -8.02 -0.09 10.88
N VAL A 143 -9.15 -0.75 11.09
CA VAL A 143 -10.40 -0.11 11.56
C VAL A 143 -10.22 0.50 12.95
N ALA A 144 -9.59 -0.23 13.88
CA ALA A 144 -9.33 0.27 15.23
C ALA A 144 -8.39 1.49 15.22
N ALA A 145 -7.34 1.47 14.39
CA ALA A 145 -6.42 2.58 14.24
C ALA A 145 -7.10 3.85 13.68
N TRP A 146 -8.01 3.69 12.69
CA TRP A 146 -8.75 4.83 12.15
C TRP A 146 -9.69 5.45 13.19
N ARG A 147 -10.44 4.63 13.93
CA ARG A 147 -11.30 5.10 15.02
C ARG A 147 -10.52 5.78 16.12
N TRP A 148 -9.37 5.23 16.49
CA TRP A 148 -8.47 5.87 17.44
C TRP A 148 -7.98 7.22 16.93
N ALA A 149 -7.54 7.30 15.68
CA ALA A 149 -7.08 8.54 15.07
C ALA A 149 -8.17 9.62 15.06
N GLN A 150 -9.43 9.24 14.80
CA GLN A 150 -10.57 10.15 14.87
C GLN A 150 -10.83 10.64 16.30
N ALA A 151 -10.84 9.73 17.27
CA ALA A 151 -11.12 10.06 18.67
C ALA A 151 -10.03 10.93 19.32
N HIS A 152 -8.76 10.81 18.88
CA HIS A 152 -7.62 11.56 19.41
C HIS A 152 -7.09 12.64 18.45
N ALA A 153 -7.88 12.99 17.43
CA ALA A 153 -7.46 13.92 16.38
C ALA A 153 -6.97 15.26 16.95
N GLU A 154 -7.73 15.86 17.86
CA GLU A 154 -7.42 17.16 18.46
C GLU A 154 -6.11 17.15 19.28
N GLU A 155 -5.83 16.07 20.01
CA GLU A 155 -4.59 15.90 20.79
C GLU A 155 -3.34 15.91 19.90
N HIS A 156 -3.50 15.47 18.66
CA HIS A 156 -2.43 15.41 17.65
C HIS A 156 -2.48 16.55 16.61
N GLY A 157 -3.35 17.56 16.81
CA GLY A 157 -3.50 18.70 15.92
C GLY A 157 -4.15 18.33 14.57
N MET A 158 -4.85 17.22 14.49
CA MET A 158 -5.54 16.74 13.30
C MET A 158 -7.00 17.20 13.24
N ASP A 159 -7.55 17.23 12.04
CA ASP A 159 -8.99 17.42 11.82
C ASP A 159 -9.69 16.06 11.78
N PRO A 160 -10.60 15.75 12.74
CA PRO A 160 -11.28 14.45 12.80
C PRO A 160 -12.16 14.15 11.58
N ASP A 161 -12.63 15.19 10.87
CA ASP A 161 -13.47 15.04 9.70
C ASP A 161 -12.67 14.84 8.39
N ARG A 162 -11.33 14.96 8.47
CA ARG A 162 -10.43 14.91 7.31
C ARG A 162 -9.34 13.85 7.45
N ILE A 163 -9.72 12.64 7.89
CA ILE A 163 -8.82 11.49 8.03
C ILE A 163 -9.04 10.53 6.86
N ALA A 164 -8.10 10.50 5.95
CA ALA A 164 -8.07 9.56 4.83
C ALA A 164 -7.51 8.19 5.26
N LEU A 165 -7.82 7.14 4.50
CA LEU A 165 -7.14 5.86 4.55
C LEU A 165 -6.27 5.68 3.30
N GLY A 166 -5.15 5.02 3.44
CA GLY A 166 -4.32 4.67 2.29
C GLY A 166 -3.30 3.60 2.61
N GLY A 167 -2.62 3.16 1.60
CA GLY A 167 -1.58 2.15 1.71
C GLY A 167 -1.09 1.72 0.35
N ASP A 168 -0.18 0.77 0.35
CA ASP A 168 0.39 0.20 -0.86
C ASP A 168 0.31 -1.33 -0.86
N SER A 169 0.09 -1.94 -2.03
CA SER A 169 0.04 -3.40 -2.18
C SER A 169 -0.99 -4.03 -1.21
N ALA A 170 -0.56 -4.93 -0.34
CA ALA A 170 -1.37 -5.50 0.73
C ALA A 170 -1.97 -4.42 1.66
N GLY A 171 -1.25 -3.32 1.89
CA GLY A 171 -1.74 -2.19 2.69
C GLY A 171 -2.89 -1.45 2.01
N ALA A 172 -2.89 -1.34 0.68
CA ALA A 172 -4.01 -0.78 -0.08
C ALA A 172 -5.26 -1.69 -0.01
N ASN A 173 -5.07 -3.01 -0.03
CA ASN A 173 -6.14 -3.97 0.26
C ASN A 173 -6.76 -3.72 1.64
N LEU A 174 -5.92 -3.64 2.69
CA LEU A 174 -6.36 -3.39 4.06
C LEU A 174 -7.08 -2.04 4.19
N ALA A 175 -6.60 -0.99 3.51
CA ALA A 175 -7.21 0.33 3.51
C ALA A 175 -8.62 0.31 2.89
N LEU A 176 -8.78 -0.35 1.74
CA LEU A 176 -10.08 -0.51 1.09
C LEU A 176 -11.02 -1.38 1.92
N ALA A 177 -10.54 -2.51 2.46
CA ALA A 177 -11.33 -3.39 3.31
C ALA A 177 -11.80 -2.68 4.61
N ALA A 178 -10.91 -1.92 5.25
CA ALA A 178 -11.27 -1.11 6.41
C ALA A 178 -12.31 -0.04 6.07
N ALA A 179 -12.17 0.64 4.93
CA ALA A 179 -13.15 1.63 4.47
C ALA A 179 -14.54 1.03 4.21
N LEU A 180 -14.61 -0.20 3.71
CA LEU A 180 -15.87 -0.93 3.53
C LEU A 180 -16.56 -1.20 4.89
N VAL A 181 -15.78 -1.65 5.89
CA VAL A 181 -16.30 -1.89 7.25
C VAL A 181 -16.78 -0.59 7.89
N LEU A 182 -16.01 0.49 7.80
CA LEU A 182 -16.36 1.80 8.33
C LEU A 182 -17.62 2.36 7.66
N ARG A 183 -17.72 2.29 6.34
CA ARG A 183 -18.91 2.68 5.59
C ARG A 183 -20.17 1.95 6.08
N ASP A 184 -20.07 0.63 6.25
CA ASP A 184 -21.23 -0.18 6.69
C ASP A 184 -21.61 0.11 8.15
N ALA A 185 -20.69 0.67 8.94
CA ALA A 185 -20.95 1.20 10.28
C ALA A 185 -21.44 2.67 10.29
N GLY A 186 -21.59 3.30 9.11
CA GLY A 186 -21.98 4.71 9.01
C GLY A 186 -20.82 5.69 9.24
N GLU A 187 -19.60 5.19 9.31
CA GLU A 187 -18.36 5.98 9.46
C GLU A 187 -17.74 6.21 8.08
N ARG A 188 -17.12 7.38 7.86
CA ARG A 188 -16.63 7.71 6.51
C ARG A 188 -15.24 8.33 6.55
N PRO A 189 -14.21 7.64 6.01
CA PRO A 189 -12.92 8.27 5.73
C PRO A 189 -13.06 9.43 4.72
N ASP A 190 -12.17 10.43 4.81
CA ASP A 190 -12.12 11.59 3.89
C ASP A 190 -11.85 11.17 2.44
N ALA A 191 -10.93 10.22 2.25
CA ALA A 191 -10.50 9.76 0.94
C ALA A 191 -9.81 8.40 1.04
N LEU A 192 -9.62 7.71 -0.09
CA LEU A 192 -8.81 6.49 -0.20
C LEU A 192 -7.63 6.70 -1.17
N LEU A 193 -6.38 6.54 -0.69
CA LEU A 193 -5.18 6.49 -1.52
C LEU A 193 -4.70 5.04 -1.65
N LEU A 194 -4.86 4.47 -2.83
CA LEU A 194 -4.69 3.05 -3.10
C LEU A 194 -3.52 2.84 -4.09
N ASN A 195 -2.33 2.59 -3.57
CA ASN A 195 -1.13 2.42 -4.37
C ASN A 195 -0.94 0.95 -4.76
N TYR A 196 -1.04 0.63 -6.04
CA TYR A 196 -0.79 -0.70 -6.63
C TYR A 196 -1.31 -1.88 -5.79
N GLY A 197 -2.54 -1.77 -5.31
CA GLY A 197 -3.10 -2.72 -4.37
C GLY A 197 -3.48 -4.06 -4.99
N VAL A 198 -3.54 -5.09 -4.15
CA VAL A 198 -4.07 -6.41 -4.47
C VAL A 198 -5.53 -6.47 -4.02
N TYR A 199 -6.46 -6.73 -4.93
CA TYR A 199 -7.89 -6.66 -4.63
C TYR A 199 -8.67 -7.92 -4.95
N ASP A 200 -8.04 -8.89 -5.61
CA ASP A 200 -8.57 -10.22 -5.89
C ASP A 200 -7.50 -11.30 -5.70
N ASP A 201 -7.93 -12.54 -5.58
CA ASP A 201 -7.08 -13.74 -5.53
C ASP A 201 -7.01 -14.48 -6.90
N ASP A 202 -7.58 -13.87 -7.95
CA ASP A 202 -7.49 -14.37 -9.33
C ASP A 202 -6.16 -13.99 -9.97
N ASP A 203 -5.31 -14.96 -10.22
CA ASP A 203 -4.02 -14.79 -10.88
C ASP A 203 -4.02 -15.15 -12.37
N SER A 204 -5.21 -15.26 -12.99
CA SER A 204 -5.37 -15.60 -14.42
C SER A 204 -5.39 -14.37 -15.35
N THR A 205 -5.20 -13.16 -14.83
CA THR A 205 -5.29 -11.90 -15.59
C THR A 205 -4.15 -11.73 -16.62
N GLU A 206 -4.33 -10.82 -17.57
CA GLU A 206 -3.29 -10.49 -18.56
C GLU A 206 -2.02 -9.97 -17.91
N SER A 207 -2.15 -9.15 -16.86
CA SER A 207 -0.99 -8.60 -16.14
C SER A 207 -0.14 -9.71 -15.52
N TYR A 208 -0.74 -10.75 -14.94
CA TYR A 208 0.00 -11.92 -14.47
C TYR A 208 0.65 -12.71 -15.62
N ALA A 209 0.00 -12.81 -16.77
CA ALA A 209 0.60 -13.50 -17.91
C ALA A 209 1.80 -12.74 -18.50
N ARG A 210 1.80 -11.41 -18.40
CA ARG A 210 2.80 -10.54 -19.01
C ARG A 210 3.94 -10.14 -18.08
N PHE A 211 3.65 -9.88 -16.81
CA PHE A 211 4.59 -9.27 -15.86
C PHE A 211 5.01 -10.21 -14.73
N ASP A 212 4.81 -11.50 -14.89
CA ASP A 212 5.28 -12.52 -13.95
C ASP A 212 6.81 -12.67 -14.02
N GLY A 213 7.42 -12.75 -12.83
CA GLY A 213 8.84 -13.07 -12.71
C GLY A 213 9.73 -11.94 -12.18
N PRO A 214 11.02 -12.25 -12.00
CA PRO A 214 11.97 -11.43 -11.22
C PRO A 214 12.29 -10.08 -11.85
N ALA A 215 12.02 -9.88 -13.15
CA ALA A 215 12.23 -8.61 -13.82
C ALA A 215 11.26 -7.51 -13.33
N TYR A 216 10.12 -7.89 -12.74
CA TYR A 216 9.02 -6.98 -12.40
C TYR A 216 8.75 -6.85 -10.90
N ASN A 217 9.64 -7.34 -10.05
CA ASN A 217 9.64 -7.21 -8.58
C ASN A 217 8.58 -8.01 -7.81
N LEU A 218 7.58 -8.55 -8.48
CA LEU A 218 6.53 -9.38 -7.87
C LEU A 218 6.11 -10.44 -8.86
N GLY A 219 5.94 -11.69 -8.38
CA GLY A 219 5.56 -12.81 -9.20
C GLY A 219 4.29 -13.51 -8.71
N ARG A 220 3.74 -14.37 -9.58
CA ARG A 220 2.53 -15.17 -9.35
C ARG A 220 2.68 -16.10 -8.14
N ASP A 221 3.77 -16.86 -8.10
CA ASP A 221 3.98 -17.83 -7.02
C ASP A 221 4.20 -17.14 -5.66
N GLU A 222 4.83 -15.99 -5.68
CA GLU A 222 4.99 -15.14 -4.51
C GLU A 222 3.63 -14.67 -3.99
N MET A 223 2.76 -14.17 -4.89
CA MET A 223 1.39 -13.76 -4.54
C MET A 223 0.55 -14.92 -4.00
N ARG A 224 0.65 -16.11 -4.61
CA ARG A 224 -0.01 -17.32 -4.08
C ARG A 224 0.47 -17.64 -2.65
N GLY A 225 1.77 -17.56 -2.41
CA GLY A 225 2.36 -17.76 -1.10
C GLY A 225 1.91 -16.72 -0.05
N PHE A 226 1.69 -15.47 -0.45
CA PHE A 226 1.14 -14.42 0.42
C PHE A 226 -0.31 -14.71 0.79
N TRP A 227 -1.15 -15.03 -0.19
CA TRP A 227 -2.55 -15.40 0.06
C TRP A 227 -2.68 -16.61 0.98
N ASP A 228 -1.85 -17.65 0.79
CA ASP A 228 -1.86 -18.84 1.63
C ASP A 228 -1.50 -18.54 3.08
N ARG A 229 -0.54 -17.63 3.31
CA ARG A 229 -0.19 -17.20 4.66
C ARG A 229 -1.27 -16.31 5.28
N TYR A 230 -1.86 -15.42 4.48
CA TYR A 230 -2.87 -14.48 4.94
C TYR A 230 -4.20 -15.13 5.29
N LEU A 231 -4.71 -16.02 4.42
CA LEU A 231 -5.99 -16.69 4.60
C LEU A 231 -5.88 -18.01 5.35
N GLY A 232 -4.72 -18.66 5.31
CA GLY A 232 -4.52 -20.03 5.80
C GLY A 232 -4.76 -21.10 4.73
N GLN A 233 -4.41 -22.34 5.05
CA GLN A 233 -4.65 -23.52 4.21
C GLN A 233 -5.37 -24.60 5.02
N PRO A 234 -6.40 -25.28 4.44
CA PRO A 234 -7.02 -24.96 3.16
C PRO A 234 -7.63 -23.55 3.17
N ARG A 235 -7.63 -22.86 2.04
CA ARG A 235 -8.22 -21.53 1.96
C ARG A 235 -9.72 -21.60 2.28
N PRO A 236 -10.23 -20.78 3.21
CA PRO A 236 -11.66 -20.69 3.44
C PRO A 236 -12.39 -20.12 2.21
N PRO A 237 -13.71 -20.21 2.13
CA PRO A 237 -14.49 -19.44 1.18
C PRO A 237 -14.09 -17.96 1.28
N VAL A 238 -13.84 -17.33 0.13
CA VAL A 238 -13.26 -15.98 0.11
C VAL A 238 -14.28 -14.96 0.62
N ASP A 239 -13.96 -14.32 1.73
CA ASP A 239 -14.72 -13.15 2.23
C ASP A 239 -14.46 -11.97 1.28
N PRO A 240 -15.51 -11.29 0.76
CA PRO A 240 -15.36 -10.08 -0.04
C PRO A 240 -14.54 -8.97 0.64
N LEU A 241 -14.37 -8.99 1.95
CA LEU A 241 -13.47 -8.07 2.66
C LEU A 241 -12.00 -8.50 2.62
N ALA A 242 -11.70 -9.73 2.25
CA ALA A 242 -10.33 -10.16 1.93
C ALA A 242 -9.99 -9.87 0.46
N THR A 243 -10.97 -10.04 -0.45
CA THR A 243 -10.87 -9.74 -1.88
C THR A 243 -11.83 -8.60 -2.25
N PRO A 244 -11.51 -7.36 -1.90
CA PRO A 244 -12.48 -6.25 -1.94
C PRO A 244 -12.93 -5.88 -3.36
N LEU A 245 -12.28 -6.37 -4.40
CA LEU A 245 -12.82 -6.29 -5.75
C LEU A 245 -14.20 -6.98 -5.87
N LYS A 246 -14.48 -8.00 -5.07
CA LYS A 246 -15.77 -8.73 -5.05
C LYS A 246 -16.85 -8.07 -4.17
N ALA A 247 -16.50 -7.04 -3.41
CA ALA A 247 -17.41 -6.35 -2.50
C ALA A 247 -18.38 -5.37 -3.20
N ARG A 248 -19.40 -4.90 -2.48
CA ARG A 248 -20.23 -3.77 -2.88
C ARG A 248 -19.46 -2.46 -2.61
N LEU A 249 -19.17 -1.68 -3.65
CA LEU A 249 -18.30 -0.50 -3.57
C LEU A 249 -19.05 0.84 -3.40
N ALA A 250 -20.37 0.86 -3.62
CA ALA A 250 -21.18 2.07 -3.48
C ALA A 250 -21.07 2.69 -2.08
N GLY A 251 -21.02 4.02 -2.02
CA GLY A 251 -20.94 4.78 -0.77
C GLY A 251 -19.53 4.96 -0.20
N LEU A 252 -18.50 4.47 -0.87
CA LEU A 252 -17.10 4.78 -0.54
C LEU A 252 -16.80 6.26 -0.83
N PRO A 253 -15.80 6.86 -0.14
CA PRO A 253 -15.33 8.20 -0.45
C PRO A 253 -14.58 8.24 -1.78
N ARG A 254 -14.16 9.42 -2.23
CA ARG A 254 -13.30 9.58 -3.41
C ARG A 254 -12.04 8.72 -3.29
N CYS A 255 -11.63 8.10 -4.40
CA CYS A 255 -10.51 7.17 -4.46
C CYS A 255 -9.45 7.65 -5.47
N CYS A 256 -8.17 7.55 -5.08
CA CYS A 256 -7.04 7.66 -6.00
C CYS A 256 -6.36 6.30 -6.11
N LEU A 257 -6.23 5.78 -7.32
CA LEU A 257 -5.50 4.57 -7.62
C LEU A 257 -4.20 4.93 -8.35
N VAL A 258 -3.08 4.50 -7.78
CA VAL A 258 -1.74 4.67 -8.38
C VAL A 258 -1.31 3.33 -8.97
N VAL A 259 -1.09 3.29 -10.28
CA VAL A 259 -0.96 2.04 -11.03
C VAL A 259 0.34 2.03 -11.82
N PRO A 260 1.35 1.25 -11.41
CA PRO A 260 2.48 0.92 -12.25
C PRO A 260 2.02 0.01 -13.40
N GLU A 261 2.50 0.25 -14.61
CA GLU A 261 2.01 -0.51 -15.77
C GLU A 261 2.70 -1.86 -15.95
N CYS A 262 3.88 -2.05 -15.36
CA CYS A 262 4.63 -3.30 -15.41
C CYS A 262 4.51 -4.06 -14.08
N ASP A 263 3.29 -4.41 -13.69
CA ASP A 263 2.96 -5.04 -12.41
C ASP A 263 1.91 -6.14 -12.60
N VAL A 264 2.10 -7.28 -11.97
CA VAL A 264 1.10 -8.37 -11.98
C VAL A 264 -0.25 -7.93 -11.41
N LEU A 265 -0.29 -6.94 -10.51
CA LEU A 265 -1.51 -6.39 -9.88
C LEU A 265 -2.11 -5.20 -10.66
N ARG A 266 -1.58 -4.88 -11.86
CA ARG A 266 -2.11 -3.80 -12.69
C ARG A 266 -3.61 -3.98 -12.97
N ASP A 267 -4.00 -5.19 -13.39
CA ASP A 267 -5.37 -5.46 -13.82
C ASP A 267 -6.35 -5.45 -12.65
N ASP A 268 -5.94 -5.82 -11.42
CA ASP A 268 -6.71 -5.63 -10.19
C ASP A 268 -7.08 -4.15 -9.99
N SER A 269 -6.09 -3.27 -10.11
CA SER A 269 -6.31 -1.83 -9.95
C SER A 269 -7.19 -1.24 -11.04
N LEU A 270 -7.04 -1.68 -12.31
CA LEU A 270 -7.88 -1.22 -13.41
C LEU A 270 -9.33 -1.72 -13.26
N ALA A 271 -9.52 -2.97 -12.87
CA ALA A 271 -10.84 -3.53 -12.60
C ALA A 271 -11.52 -2.82 -11.42
N LEU A 272 -10.77 -2.54 -10.33
CA LEU A 272 -11.29 -1.78 -9.20
C LEU A 272 -11.72 -0.38 -9.61
N ALA A 273 -10.92 0.34 -10.41
CA ALA A 273 -11.26 1.67 -10.90
C ALA A 273 -12.56 1.66 -11.73
N ALA A 274 -12.75 0.66 -12.59
CA ALA A 274 -13.97 0.50 -13.37
C ALA A 274 -15.19 0.27 -12.45
N ARG A 275 -15.11 -0.68 -11.51
CA ARG A 275 -16.20 -0.99 -10.57
C ARG A 275 -16.53 0.15 -9.61
N LEU A 276 -15.54 0.93 -9.17
CA LEU A 276 -15.78 2.13 -8.36
C LEU A 276 -16.58 3.18 -9.14
N ARG A 277 -16.23 3.43 -10.42
CA ARG A 277 -16.97 4.36 -11.29
C ARG A 277 -18.40 3.89 -11.54
N GLU A 278 -18.60 2.60 -11.83
CA GLU A 278 -19.94 1.99 -11.95
C GLU A 278 -20.77 2.14 -10.68
N ALA A 279 -20.12 2.13 -9.51
CA ALA A 279 -20.75 2.33 -8.21
C ALA A 279 -20.98 3.83 -7.85
N GLY A 280 -20.66 4.76 -8.76
CA GLY A 280 -20.83 6.20 -8.56
C GLY A 280 -19.80 6.81 -7.60
N VAL A 281 -18.66 6.16 -7.38
CA VAL A 281 -17.56 6.66 -6.55
C VAL A 281 -16.61 7.51 -7.43
N PRO A 282 -16.25 8.74 -7.02
CA PRO A 282 -15.24 9.54 -7.73
C PRO A 282 -13.87 8.84 -7.73
N VAL A 283 -13.25 8.70 -8.92
CA VAL A 283 -11.99 7.95 -9.10
C VAL A 283 -10.99 8.73 -9.92
N SER A 284 -9.87 9.05 -9.30
CA SER A 284 -8.62 9.45 -9.97
C SER A 284 -7.77 8.21 -10.25
N LEU A 285 -7.33 8.02 -11.48
CA LEU A 285 -6.49 6.90 -11.91
C LEU A 285 -5.16 7.42 -12.44
N GLN A 286 -4.10 7.21 -11.69
CA GLN A 286 -2.75 7.66 -12.00
C GLN A 286 -1.94 6.47 -12.53
N ARG A 287 -1.68 6.46 -13.85
CA ARG A 287 -0.91 5.39 -14.51
C ARG A 287 0.54 5.81 -14.67
N HIS A 288 1.46 4.90 -14.39
CA HIS A 288 2.91 5.13 -14.44
C HIS A 288 3.58 4.13 -15.41
N PRO A 289 3.73 4.53 -16.69
CA PRO A 289 4.38 3.68 -17.70
C PRO A 289 5.81 3.30 -17.30
N GLY A 290 6.15 2.03 -17.52
CA GLY A 290 7.48 1.50 -17.23
C GLY A 290 7.83 1.38 -15.74
N ALA A 291 6.88 1.67 -14.85
CA ALA A 291 7.06 1.46 -13.41
C ALA A 291 6.65 0.03 -13.01
N VAL A 292 7.30 -0.49 -11.97
CA VAL A 292 7.07 -1.82 -11.40
C VAL A 292 6.34 -1.75 -10.07
N HIS A 293 5.92 -2.89 -9.53
CA HIS A 293 5.41 -3.01 -8.17
C HIS A 293 6.34 -2.36 -7.14
N SER A 294 5.82 -1.69 -6.13
CA SER A 294 6.57 -0.96 -5.09
C SER A 294 7.43 0.21 -5.59
N PHE A 295 7.18 0.73 -6.78
CA PHE A 295 8.02 1.79 -7.37
C PHE A 295 8.08 3.08 -6.54
N LEU A 296 7.09 3.35 -5.69
CA LEU A 296 7.10 4.54 -4.81
C LEU A 296 8.24 4.52 -3.78
N GLU A 297 8.81 3.35 -3.48
CA GLU A 297 10.00 3.27 -2.63
C GLU A 297 11.30 3.72 -3.37
N ALA A 298 11.26 3.76 -4.69
CA ALA A 298 12.40 4.11 -5.55
C ALA A 298 12.67 5.63 -5.65
N ILE A 299 12.32 6.42 -4.66
CA ILE A 299 12.39 7.90 -4.69
C ILE A 299 13.77 8.41 -5.09
N SER A 300 14.84 7.79 -4.59
CA SER A 300 16.21 8.18 -4.91
C SER A 300 16.71 7.72 -6.29
N PHE A 301 15.92 6.90 -7.01
CA PHE A 301 16.31 6.27 -8.27
C PHE A 301 15.47 6.76 -9.45
N SER A 302 14.21 7.13 -9.23
CA SER A 302 13.21 7.16 -10.27
C SER A 302 12.39 8.43 -10.33
N ALA A 303 12.30 9.01 -11.52
CA ALA A 303 11.37 10.08 -11.84
C ALA A 303 9.90 9.62 -11.76
N ALA A 304 9.63 8.34 -12.02
CA ALA A 304 8.28 7.79 -11.87
C ALA A 304 7.83 7.80 -10.40
N ALA A 305 8.71 7.43 -9.45
CA ALA A 305 8.42 7.48 -8.02
C ALA A 305 8.16 8.92 -7.55
N GLU A 306 9.01 9.84 -7.98
CA GLU A 306 8.84 11.27 -7.71
C GLU A 306 7.50 11.82 -8.24
N SER A 307 7.17 11.48 -9.49
CA SER A 307 5.90 11.86 -10.12
C SER A 307 4.69 11.24 -9.39
N GLY A 308 4.78 9.94 -9.02
CA GLY A 308 3.69 9.25 -8.32
C GLY A 308 3.40 9.89 -6.96
N LEU A 309 4.43 10.20 -6.17
CA LEU A 309 4.26 10.90 -4.89
C LEU A 309 3.74 12.33 -5.07
N ALA A 310 4.22 13.05 -6.07
CA ALA A 310 3.75 14.41 -6.35
C ALA A 310 2.27 14.43 -6.74
N GLN A 311 1.85 13.55 -7.65
CA GLN A 311 0.46 13.44 -8.11
C GLN A 311 -0.48 12.98 -6.99
N SER A 312 -0.10 11.94 -6.24
CA SER A 312 -0.87 11.44 -5.10
C SER A 312 -1.07 12.51 -4.04
N SER A 313 -0.01 13.27 -3.74
CA SER A 313 -0.05 14.34 -2.75
C SER A 313 -0.90 15.52 -3.22
N ALA A 314 -0.82 15.90 -4.49
CA ALA A 314 -1.67 16.96 -5.08
C ALA A 314 -3.14 16.56 -5.00
N TRP A 315 -3.46 15.30 -5.33
CA TRP A 315 -4.82 14.78 -5.20
C TRP A 315 -5.32 14.78 -3.74
N LEU A 316 -4.48 14.36 -2.78
CA LEU A 316 -4.83 14.39 -1.36
C LEU A 316 -5.11 15.81 -0.85
N ARG A 317 -4.44 16.84 -1.37
CA ARG A 317 -4.74 18.25 -1.06
C ARG A 317 -6.04 18.74 -1.67
N GLY A 318 -6.51 18.12 -2.74
CA GLY A 318 -7.64 18.57 -3.56
C GLY A 318 -7.23 19.51 -4.71
N ASP A 319 -5.93 19.56 -5.06
CA ASP A 319 -5.41 20.39 -6.15
C ASP A 319 -5.62 19.76 -7.53
N ALA A 320 -5.89 18.45 -7.58
CA ALA A 320 -6.17 17.71 -8.80
C ALA A 320 -7.65 17.30 -8.85
N ALA A 321 -8.25 17.36 -10.05
CA ALA A 321 -9.61 16.87 -10.28
C ALA A 321 -9.69 15.33 -10.13
N ASP A 322 -10.84 14.86 -9.69
CA ASP A 322 -11.19 13.43 -9.66
C ASP A 322 -11.42 12.87 -11.07
#